data_ebccd0b09b8265b47065a9e07e6b5d7c
#
_entry.id   ebccd0b09b8265b47065a9e07e6b5d7c
#
_cell.length_a   1.000
_cell.length_b   1.000
_cell.length_c   1.000
_cell.angle_alpha   90.00
_cell.angle_beta   90.00
_cell.angle_gamma   90.00
#
_symmetry.space_group_name_H-M   'P 1'
#
loop_
_entity.id
_entity.type
_entity.pdbx_description
1 polymer ?
#
loop_
_entity_poly.entity_id
_entity_poly.type
_entity_poly.pdbx_seq_one_letter_code
_entity_poly.pdbx_strand_id
1 'polypeptide(L)'
;MLVNKDTKIYCSFSSNPGNNGCNFFNKKFQSQNINAIYKSFYSNNIKNSVNAVKCLDIKGFAVSMPFKVEILDYVDELSKEVKNIGAANTIINNNNYLKAYNTDWVGAYNYLDTLKISSLTILGNGGFSKAVQYACNLLKINFNIIERNQWNLVPQLEGIIFNCTPIEVNTRGKLIDGRPFTSSGKSIALLQANEQFKIYTNGIS
;
A
#
# COMPACT_ATOMS: atom_id res chain seq x y z
N MET A 1 3.62 18.46 19.07
CA MET A 1 3.22 19.44 18.02
C MET A 1 1.80 19.88 18.31
N LEU A 2 1.52 21.16 18.30
CA LEU A 2 0.17 21.71 18.41
C LEU A 2 -0.44 21.84 17.02
N VAL A 3 -1.63 21.29 16.83
CA VAL A 3 -2.39 21.45 15.57
C VAL A 3 -2.88 22.90 15.49
N ASN A 4 -2.69 23.55 14.35
CA ASN A 4 -3.11 24.94 14.09
C ASN A 4 -3.68 25.06 12.65
N LYS A 5 -4.06 26.28 12.23
CA LYS A 5 -4.67 26.52 10.92
C LYS A 5 -3.78 26.18 9.73
N ASP A 6 -2.45 26.13 9.93
CA ASP A 6 -1.45 25.85 8.89
C ASP A 6 -1.00 24.37 8.89
N THR A 7 -1.57 23.55 9.77
CA THR A 7 -1.24 22.11 9.86
C THR A 7 -1.74 21.38 8.61
N LYS A 8 -0.81 20.80 7.84
CA LYS A 8 -1.14 19.98 6.68
C LYS A 8 -1.81 18.68 7.11
N ILE A 9 -2.85 18.29 6.37
CA ILE A 9 -3.57 17.03 6.65
C ILE A 9 -3.21 15.98 5.62
N TYR A 10 -2.83 14.82 6.11
CA TYR A 10 -2.71 13.57 5.35
C TYR A 10 -3.64 12.52 5.95
N CYS A 11 -4.10 11.58 5.13
CA CYS A 11 -5.02 10.56 5.64
C CYS A 11 -4.92 9.23 4.90
N SER A 12 -5.76 8.28 5.31
CA SER A 12 -6.04 7.07 4.54
C SER A 12 -7.52 6.73 4.56
N PHE A 13 -7.95 6.05 3.51
CA PHE A 13 -9.29 5.51 3.35
C PHE A 13 -9.29 4.00 3.16
N SER A 14 -10.12 3.30 3.89
CA SER A 14 -10.34 1.86 3.75
C SER A 14 -11.68 1.45 4.36
N SER A 15 -12.17 0.26 3.99
CA SER A 15 -13.35 -0.33 4.63
C SER A 15 -13.06 -0.88 6.04
N ASN A 16 -11.79 -0.98 6.43
CA ASN A 16 -11.37 -1.42 7.77
C ASN A 16 -10.09 -0.67 8.17
N PRO A 17 -10.21 0.59 8.64
CA PRO A 17 -9.06 1.42 8.98
C PRO A 17 -8.36 0.92 10.25
N GLY A 18 -7.02 0.87 10.20
CA GLY A 18 -6.17 0.56 11.35
C GLY A 18 -5.37 1.78 11.83
N ASN A 19 -4.61 1.58 12.92
CA ASN A 19 -3.80 2.64 13.53
C ASN A 19 -2.35 2.70 13.03
N ASN A 20 -1.89 1.73 12.23
CA ASN A 20 -0.49 1.64 11.81
C ASN A 20 -0.02 2.89 11.06
N GLY A 21 -0.83 3.41 10.12
CA GLY A 21 -0.54 4.65 9.41
C GLY A 21 -0.48 5.85 10.35
N CYS A 22 -1.49 6.01 11.23
CA CYS A 22 -1.52 7.08 12.21
C CYS A 22 -0.26 7.08 13.10
N ASN A 23 0.11 5.91 13.63
CA ASN A 23 1.27 5.77 14.51
C ASN A 23 2.59 6.07 13.76
N PHE A 24 2.73 5.57 12.52
CA PHE A 24 3.93 5.76 11.74
C PHE A 24 4.11 7.23 11.31
N PHE A 25 3.12 7.79 10.61
CA PHE A 25 3.26 9.11 9.99
C PHE A 25 3.31 10.23 11.03
N ASN A 26 2.45 10.20 12.05
CA ASN A 26 2.46 11.25 13.08
C ASN A 26 3.77 11.25 13.87
N LYS A 27 4.34 10.07 14.17
CA LYS A 27 5.67 9.98 14.79
C LYS A 27 6.77 10.54 13.87
N LYS A 28 6.72 10.25 12.57
CA LYS A 28 7.66 10.78 11.58
C LYS A 28 7.55 12.29 11.43
N PHE A 29 6.33 12.83 11.28
CA PHE A 29 6.13 14.28 11.21
C PHE A 29 6.68 14.98 12.45
N GLN A 30 6.37 14.46 13.64
CA GLN A 30 6.88 15.01 14.89
C GLN A 30 8.40 14.97 14.97
N SER A 31 9.04 13.84 14.63
CA SER A 31 10.49 13.69 14.70
C SER A 31 11.27 14.55 13.72
N GLN A 32 10.63 15.01 12.64
CA GLN A 32 11.21 15.89 11.63
C GLN A 32 10.71 17.33 11.71
N ASN A 33 9.97 17.70 12.78
CA ASN A 33 9.37 19.02 12.97
C ASN A 33 8.47 19.48 11.79
N ILE A 34 7.83 18.54 11.11
CA ILE A 34 6.90 18.83 10.02
C ILE A 34 5.51 19.13 10.62
N ASN A 35 4.97 20.32 10.32
CA ASN A 35 3.62 20.70 10.77
C ASN A 35 2.55 19.98 9.92
N ALA A 36 2.34 18.71 10.21
CA ALA A 36 1.37 17.85 9.53
C ALA A 36 0.81 16.79 10.48
N ILE A 37 -0.41 16.35 10.20
CA ILE A 37 -1.06 15.22 10.87
C ILE A 37 -1.50 14.17 9.87
N TYR A 38 -1.64 12.94 10.35
CA TYR A 38 -2.18 11.81 9.60
C TYR A 38 -3.33 11.16 10.35
N LYS A 39 -4.46 10.93 9.65
CA LYS A 39 -5.65 10.29 10.21
C LYS A 39 -6.17 9.19 9.28
N SER A 40 -6.46 8.01 9.84
CA SER A 40 -7.15 6.93 9.10
C SER A 40 -8.67 7.11 9.19
N PHE A 41 -9.34 6.99 8.05
CA PHE A 41 -10.80 7.12 7.95
C PHE A 41 -11.41 5.83 7.40
N TYR A 42 -12.56 5.46 7.96
CA TYR A 42 -13.45 4.52 7.32
C TYR A 42 -14.06 5.14 6.08
N SER A 43 -14.13 4.37 5.01
CA SER A 43 -14.87 4.72 3.80
C SER A 43 -15.49 3.46 3.19
N ASN A 44 -16.70 3.61 2.67
CA ASN A 44 -17.37 2.63 1.83
C ASN A 44 -17.58 3.14 0.39
N ASN A 45 -17.10 4.37 0.08
CA ASN A 45 -17.23 5.00 -1.22
C ASN A 45 -16.02 5.90 -1.49
N ILE A 46 -15.14 5.47 -2.37
CA ILE A 46 -13.89 6.20 -2.64
C ILE A 46 -14.13 7.51 -3.39
N LYS A 47 -15.14 7.59 -4.23
CA LYS A 47 -15.51 8.83 -4.93
C LYS A 47 -15.85 9.94 -3.95
N ASN A 48 -16.66 9.65 -2.93
CA ASN A 48 -17.01 10.61 -1.90
C ASN A 48 -15.79 11.02 -1.07
N SER A 49 -14.87 10.07 -0.80
CA SER A 49 -13.62 10.36 -0.10
C SER A 49 -12.73 11.29 -0.92
N VAL A 50 -12.62 11.09 -2.22
CA VAL A 50 -11.87 11.99 -3.14
C VAL A 50 -12.47 13.40 -3.15
N ASN A 51 -13.80 13.52 -3.19
CA ASN A 51 -14.46 14.82 -3.11
C ASN A 51 -14.15 15.53 -1.80
N ALA A 52 -14.17 14.81 -0.67
CA ALA A 52 -13.80 15.35 0.63
C ALA A 52 -12.33 15.80 0.67
N VAL A 53 -11.41 15.04 0.08
CA VAL A 53 -9.99 15.42 -0.05
C VAL A 53 -9.84 16.76 -0.77
N LYS A 54 -10.51 16.94 -1.89
CA LYS A 54 -10.47 18.19 -2.68
C LYS A 54 -11.11 19.34 -1.92
N CYS A 55 -12.25 19.12 -1.28
CA CYS A 55 -12.99 20.14 -0.51
C CYS A 55 -12.23 20.63 0.73
N LEU A 56 -11.53 19.74 1.43
CA LEU A 56 -10.83 20.02 2.69
C LEU A 56 -9.34 20.31 2.50
N ASP A 57 -8.87 20.43 1.26
CA ASP A 57 -7.46 20.65 0.92
C ASP A 57 -6.49 19.64 1.59
N ILE A 58 -6.91 18.37 1.71
CA ILE A 58 -6.06 17.30 2.22
C ILE A 58 -4.91 17.09 1.24
N LYS A 59 -3.66 17.21 1.70
CA LYS A 59 -2.46 17.29 0.85
C LYS A 59 -2.04 15.97 0.23
N GLY A 60 -2.44 14.86 0.83
CA GLY A 60 -2.21 13.54 0.29
C GLY A 60 -2.93 12.47 1.10
N PHE A 61 -3.19 11.34 0.45
CA PHE A 61 -3.90 10.26 1.12
C PHE A 61 -3.46 8.89 0.62
N ALA A 62 -3.60 7.92 1.49
CA ALA A 62 -3.46 6.52 1.13
C ALA A 62 -4.82 5.89 0.86
N VAL A 63 -4.83 4.87 0.02
CA VAL A 63 -5.96 3.96 -0.10
C VAL A 63 -5.54 2.54 0.19
N SER A 64 -6.41 1.83 0.92
CA SER A 64 -6.24 0.42 1.19
C SER A 64 -7.41 -0.37 0.60
N MET A 65 -7.54 -1.62 0.97
CA MET A 65 -8.61 -2.49 0.48
C MET A 65 -10.00 -1.90 0.82
N PRO A 66 -10.95 -1.89 -0.14
CA PRO A 66 -10.87 -2.49 -1.48
C PRO A 66 -10.42 -1.53 -2.59
N PHE A 67 -10.05 -0.29 -2.30
CA PHE A 67 -10.03 0.86 -3.21
C PHE A 67 -8.79 0.99 -4.11
N LYS A 68 -7.75 0.15 -3.96
CA LYS A 68 -6.47 0.33 -4.68
C LYS A 68 -6.55 0.29 -6.21
N VAL A 69 -7.56 -0.38 -6.76
CA VAL A 69 -7.83 -0.40 -8.20
C VAL A 69 -8.84 0.70 -8.56
N GLU A 70 -9.93 0.80 -7.82
CA GLU A 70 -11.02 1.75 -8.07
C GLU A 70 -10.56 3.21 -8.05
N ILE A 71 -9.57 3.56 -7.20
CA ILE A 71 -9.05 4.93 -7.10
C ILE A 71 -8.49 5.46 -8.41
N LEU A 72 -8.08 4.60 -9.34
CA LEU A 72 -7.52 5.00 -10.62
C LEU A 72 -8.50 5.80 -11.48
N ASP A 73 -9.80 5.58 -11.29
CA ASP A 73 -10.88 6.28 -12.01
C ASP A 73 -11.11 7.71 -11.49
N TYR A 74 -10.48 8.10 -10.38
CA TYR A 74 -10.73 9.35 -9.67
C TYR A 74 -9.48 10.22 -9.51
N VAL A 75 -8.39 9.91 -10.19
CA VAL A 75 -7.13 10.67 -10.17
C VAL A 75 -6.80 11.22 -11.55
N ASP A 76 -6.05 12.30 -11.59
CA ASP A 76 -5.74 13.03 -12.82
C ASP A 76 -4.50 12.48 -13.52
N GLU A 77 -3.54 11.93 -12.75
CA GLU A 77 -2.29 11.40 -13.28
C GLU A 77 -1.89 10.09 -12.58
N LEU A 78 -1.42 9.13 -13.37
CA LEU A 78 -0.84 7.87 -12.90
C LEU A 78 0.67 7.89 -13.09
N SER A 79 1.44 7.56 -12.05
CA SER A 79 2.88 7.31 -12.21
C SER A 79 3.13 6.14 -13.17
N LYS A 80 4.35 6.03 -13.68
CA LYS A 80 4.75 4.92 -14.57
C LYS A 80 4.48 3.55 -13.93
N GLU A 81 4.79 3.42 -12.66
CA GLU A 81 4.61 2.17 -11.90
C GLU A 81 3.13 1.85 -11.73
N VAL A 82 2.30 2.85 -11.41
CA VAL A 82 0.84 2.66 -11.30
C VAL A 82 0.24 2.19 -12.62
N LYS A 83 0.67 2.74 -13.76
CA LYS A 83 0.22 2.29 -15.10
C LYS A 83 0.55 0.82 -15.34
N ASN A 84 1.73 0.38 -14.91
CA ASN A 84 2.17 -1.01 -15.09
C ASN A 84 1.51 -1.97 -14.10
N ILE A 85 1.28 -1.52 -12.84
CA ILE A 85 0.69 -2.34 -11.77
C ILE A 85 -0.84 -2.44 -11.92
N GLY A 86 -1.49 -1.36 -12.38
CA GLY A 86 -2.95 -1.26 -12.41
C GLY A 86 -3.58 -1.13 -11.01
N ALA A 87 -2.84 -0.56 -10.06
CA ALA A 87 -3.32 -0.25 -8.71
C ALA A 87 -2.48 0.87 -8.08
N ALA A 88 -3.08 1.66 -7.19
CA ALA A 88 -2.40 2.70 -6.42
C ALA A 88 -2.70 2.54 -4.93
N ASN A 89 -1.78 2.99 -4.09
CA ASN A 89 -1.99 3.07 -2.64
C ASN A 89 -1.69 4.45 -2.05
N THR A 90 -1.11 5.37 -2.83
CA THR A 90 -0.64 6.67 -2.38
C THR A 90 -1.02 7.74 -3.38
N ILE A 91 -1.71 8.78 -2.96
CA ILE A 91 -2.15 9.88 -3.80
C ILE A 91 -1.68 11.20 -3.21
N ILE A 92 -1.13 12.08 -4.04
CA ILE A 92 -0.80 13.47 -3.71
C ILE A 92 -1.87 14.38 -4.31
N ASN A 93 -2.33 15.32 -3.51
CA ASN A 93 -3.21 16.40 -3.95
C ASN A 93 -2.39 17.70 -4.08
N ASN A 94 -2.23 18.15 -5.30
CA ASN A 94 -1.63 19.43 -5.60
C ASN A 94 -2.69 20.37 -6.21
N ASN A 95 -3.33 21.19 -5.36
CA ASN A 95 -4.38 22.12 -5.78
C ASN A 95 -5.50 21.42 -6.59
N ASN A 96 -6.04 20.35 -6.04
CA ASN A 96 -7.07 19.49 -6.63
C ASN A 96 -6.62 18.64 -7.84
N TYR A 97 -5.36 18.73 -8.27
CA TYR A 97 -4.77 17.81 -9.22
C TYR A 97 -4.21 16.59 -8.45
N LEU A 98 -4.77 15.43 -8.68
CA LEU A 98 -4.47 14.21 -7.97
C LEU A 98 -3.51 13.33 -8.76
N LYS A 99 -2.32 13.06 -8.20
CA LYS A 99 -1.35 12.16 -8.80
C LYS A 99 -1.20 10.90 -7.97
N ALA A 100 -1.37 9.74 -8.62
CA ALA A 100 -1.33 8.44 -7.99
C ALA A 100 0.03 7.75 -8.10
N TYR A 101 0.46 7.18 -7.00
CA TYR A 101 1.66 6.36 -6.84
C TYR A 101 1.30 5.00 -6.23
N ASN A 102 2.23 4.07 -6.36
CA ASN A 102 2.15 2.80 -5.66
C ASN A 102 3.46 2.56 -4.91
N THR A 103 3.42 2.47 -3.59
CA THR A 103 4.58 2.19 -2.75
C THR A 103 4.61 0.74 -2.26
N ASP A 104 3.53 -0.01 -2.46
CA ASP A 104 3.47 -1.43 -2.08
C ASP A 104 4.54 -2.25 -2.81
N TRP A 105 4.77 -1.97 -4.09
CA TRP A 105 5.80 -2.68 -4.86
C TRP A 105 7.20 -2.41 -4.32
N VAL A 106 7.47 -1.21 -3.81
CA VAL A 106 8.78 -0.87 -3.20
C VAL A 106 9.00 -1.71 -1.94
N GLY A 107 7.96 -1.84 -1.12
CA GLY A 107 8.00 -2.70 0.07
C GLY A 107 8.23 -4.17 -0.28
N ALA A 108 7.49 -4.68 -1.26
CA ALA A 108 7.62 -6.06 -1.74
C ALA A 108 9.00 -6.31 -2.38
N TYR A 109 9.45 -5.40 -3.27
CA TYR A 109 10.75 -5.48 -3.93
C TYR A 109 11.89 -5.57 -2.93
N ASN A 110 11.99 -4.61 -2.03
CA ASN A 110 13.07 -4.57 -1.04
C ASN A 110 13.06 -5.79 -0.12
N TYR A 111 11.88 -6.28 0.26
CA TYR A 111 11.77 -7.48 1.07
C TYR A 111 12.20 -8.74 0.30
N LEU A 112 11.67 -8.93 -0.90
CA LEU A 112 11.97 -10.10 -1.74
C LEU A 112 13.44 -10.14 -2.18
N ASP A 113 14.06 -9.00 -2.46
CA ASP A 113 15.47 -8.93 -2.83
C ASP A 113 16.39 -9.47 -1.73
N THR A 114 16.02 -9.32 -0.45
CA THR A 114 16.79 -9.90 0.66
C THR A 114 16.79 -11.43 0.68
N LEU A 115 15.79 -12.05 0.06
CA LEU A 115 15.61 -13.50 0.12
C LEU A 115 16.39 -14.27 -0.95
N LYS A 116 16.81 -13.58 -2.03
CA LYS A 116 17.57 -14.15 -3.16
C LYS A 116 16.95 -15.43 -3.73
N ILE A 117 15.63 -15.41 -3.93
CA ILE A 117 14.84 -16.53 -4.42
C ILE A 117 14.62 -16.41 -5.93
N SER A 118 14.40 -17.55 -6.61
CA SER A 118 14.14 -17.60 -8.05
C SER A 118 12.67 -17.81 -8.41
N SER A 119 11.87 -18.31 -7.48
CA SER A 119 10.44 -18.56 -7.71
C SER A 119 9.61 -18.50 -6.43
N LEU A 120 8.32 -18.18 -6.58
CA LEU A 120 7.32 -18.22 -5.51
C LEU A 120 5.90 -18.40 -6.04
N THR A 121 4.96 -18.72 -5.16
CA THR A 121 3.52 -18.74 -5.45
C THR A 121 2.84 -17.60 -4.72
N ILE A 122 2.08 -16.77 -5.43
CA ILE A 122 1.32 -15.64 -4.89
C ILE A 122 -0.12 -16.07 -4.63
N LEU A 123 -0.63 -15.80 -3.43
CA LEU A 123 -2.03 -16.04 -3.08
C LEU A 123 -2.82 -14.75 -3.23
N GLY A 124 -3.87 -14.81 -4.07
CA GLY A 124 -4.75 -13.67 -4.39
C GLY A 124 -4.29 -12.86 -5.60
N ASN A 125 -5.22 -12.09 -6.20
CA ASN A 125 -4.98 -11.26 -7.38
C ASN A 125 -5.55 -9.83 -7.22
N GLY A 126 -5.54 -9.30 -5.99
CA GLY A 126 -5.95 -7.93 -5.67
C GLY A 126 -4.83 -6.90 -5.87
N GLY A 127 -5.11 -5.63 -5.51
CA GLY A 127 -4.17 -4.52 -5.73
C GLY A 127 -2.79 -4.70 -5.07
N PHE A 128 -2.70 -5.33 -3.90
CA PHE A 128 -1.41 -5.65 -3.27
C PHE A 128 -0.67 -6.77 -4.02
N SER A 129 -1.38 -7.81 -4.43
CA SER A 129 -0.80 -8.90 -5.25
C SER A 129 -0.21 -8.36 -6.56
N LYS A 130 -0.90 -7.45 -7.25
CA LYS A 130 -0.39 -6.81 -8.47
C LYS A 130 0.94 -6.07 -8.22
N ALA A 131 1.08 -5.41 -7.09
CA ALA A 131 2.33 -4.76 -6.69
C ALA A 131 3.45 -5.77 -6.41
N VAL A 132 3.15 -6.92 -5.78
CA VAL A 132 4.08 -8.03 -5.56
C VAL A 132 4.51 -8.66 -6.89
N GLN A 133 3.57 -8.90 -7.81
CA GLN A 133 3.86 -9.39 -9.17
C GLN A 133 4.82 -8.45 -9.91
N TYR A 134 4.58 -7.14 -9.83
CA TYR A 134 5.48 -6.14 -10.43
C TYR A 134 6.88 -6.20 -9.82
N ALA A 135 7.00 -6.34 -8.50
CA ALA A 135 8.28 -6.52 -7.81
C ALA A 135 8.99 -7.82 -8.25
N CYS A 136 8.26 -8.92 -8.39
CA CYS A 136 8.80 -10.18 -8.90
C CYS A 136 9.35 -10.05 -10.33
N ASN A 137 8.63 -9.36 -11.21
CA ASN A 137 9.09 -9.11 -12.58
C ASN A 137 10.40 -8.31 -12.62
N LEU A 138 10.53 -7.27 -11.78
CA LEU A 138 11.76 -6.48 -11.68
C LEU A 138 12.94 -7.30 -11.15
N LEU A 139 12.69 -8.21 -10.21
CA LEU A 139 13.69 -9.11 -9.62
C LEU A 139 13.94 -10.37 -10.44
N LYS A 140 13.20 -10.57 -11.55
CA LYS A 140 13.24 -11.79 -12.37
C LYS A 140 12.91 -13.06 -11.57
N ILE A 141 12.01 -12.93 -10.60
CA ILE A 141 11.47 -14.05 -9.82
C ILE A 141 10.26 -14.62 -10.60
N ASN A 142 10.32 -15.91 -10.93
CA ASN A 142 9.18 -16.60 -11.52
C ASN A 142 8.06 -16.76 -10.52
N PHE A 143 6.80 -16.60 -10.93
CA PHE A 143 5.68 -16.76 -10.01
C PHE A 143 4.45 -17.38 -10.67
N ASN A 144 3.69 -18.11 -9.85
CA ASN A 144 2.34 -18.55 -10.14
C ASN A 144 1.36 -17.81 -9.23
N ILE A 145 0.11 -17.65 -9.67
CA ILE A 145 -0.93 -17.00 -8.89
C ILE A 145 -2.00 -18.04 -8.57
N ILE A 146 -2.40 -18.11 -7.30
CA ILE A 146 -3.54 -18.89 -6.82
C ILE A 146 -4.68 -17.93 -6.53
N GLU A 147 -5.74 -18.04 -7.31
CA GLU A 147 -6.95 -17.23 -7.13
C GLU A 147 -8.00 -17.95 -6.28
N ARG A 148 -9.08 -17.26 -5.97
CA ARG A 148 -10.11 -17.75 -5.04
C ARG A 148 -10.74 -19.07 -5.47
N ASN A 149 -10.90 -19.32 -6.77
CA ASN A 149 -11.41 -20.58 -7.32
C ASN A 149 -10.47 -21.77 -7.20
N GLN A 150 -9.19 -21.52 -6.88
CA GLN A 150 -8.15 -22.54 -6.69
C GLN A 150 -7.74 -22.70 -5.21
N TRP A 151 -8.53 -22.17 -4.29
CA TRP A 151 -8.17 -22.08 -2.87
C TRP A 151 -8.01 -23.45 -2.19
N ASN A 152 -8.63 -24.50 -2.73
CA ASN A 152 -8.46 -25.88 -2.31
C ASN A 152 -7.02 -26.40 -2.46
N LEU A 153 -6.19 -25.77 -3.29
CA LEU A 153 -4.78 -26.14 -3.48
C LEU A 153 -3.87 -25.58 -2.38
N VAL A 154 -4.29 -24.52 -1.68
CA VAL A 154 -3.44 -23.78 -0.74
C VAL A 154 -2.81 -24.67 0.34
N PRO A 155 -3.53 -25.60 0.99
CA PRO A 155 -2.93 -26.44 2.04
C PRO A 155 -1.80 -27.36 1.56
N GLN A 156 -1.73 -27.64 0.25
CA GLN A 156 -0.76 -28.55 -0.34
C GLN A 156 0.42 -27.84 -1.00
N LEU A 157 0.40 -26.49 -1.07
CA LEU A 157 1.45 -25.74 -1.71
C LEU A 157 2.79 -25.89 -0.96
N GLU A 158 3.82 -26.13 -1.74
CA GLU A 158 5.20 -26.24 -1.31
C GLU A 158 6.04 -25.08 -1.85
N GLY A 159 7.31 -25.00 -1.45
CA GLY A 159 8.20 -23.91 -1.86
C GLY A 159 7.92 -22.62 -1.09
N ILE A 160 8.07 -21.47 -1.75
CA ILE A 160 7.86 -20.15 -1.15
C ILE A 160 6.47 -19.63 -1.56
N ILE A 161 5.67 -19.28 -0.58
CA ILE A 161 4.31 -18.79 -0.77
C ILE A 161 4.20 -17.36 -0.23
N PHE A 162 3.70 -16.45 -1.05
CA PHE A 162 3.43 -15.06 -0.64
C PHE A 162 1.93 -14.83 -0.49
N ASN A 163 1.46 -14.71 0.74
CA ASN A 163 0.05 -14.40 1.01
C ASN A 163 -0.23 -12.91 0.84
N CYS A 164 -0.94 -12.56 -0.22
CA CYS A 164 -1.42 -11.20 -0.51
C CYS A 164 -2.89 -10.98 -0.12
N THR A 165 -3.48 -11.91 0.62
CA THR A 165 -4.89 -11.86 1.03
C THR A 165 -5.03 -11.44 2.50
N PRO A 166 -6.21 -11.01 2.95
CA PRO A 166 -6.47 -10.74 4.36
C PRO A 166 -6.68 -12.00 5.21
N ILE A 167 -6.74 -13.19 4.57
CA ILE A 167 -7.09 -14.46 5.21
C ILE A 167 -5.82 -15.12 5.77
N GLU A 168 -5.94 -15.75 6.92
CA GLU A 168 -4.92 -16.63 7.43
C GLU A 168 -4.85 -17.91 6.57
N VAL A 169 -3.63 -18.31 6.24
CA VAL A 169 -3.41 -19.49 5.40
C VAL A 169 -2.44 -20.44 6.07
N ASN A 170 -2.67 -21.72 5.85
CA ASN A 170 -1.79 -22.80 6.26
C ASN A 170 -1.30 -23.51 5.00
N THR A 171 0.01 -23.66 4.85
CA THR A 171 0.65 -24.27 3.68
C THR A 171 1.77 -25.20 4.13
N ARG A 172 2.20 -26.12 3.26
CA ARG A 172 3.40 -26.94 3.53
C ARG A 172 4.69 -26.18 3.32
N GLY A 173 4.66 -25.17 2.47
CA GLY A 173 5.83 -24.37 2.11
C GLY A 173 6.15 -23.23 3.09
N LYS A 174 7.20 -22.49 2.80
CA LYS A 174 7.62 -21.33 3.58
C LYS A 174 6.72 -20.13 3.26
N LEU A 175 5.96 -19.67 4.25
CA LEU A 175 5.01 -18.57 4.10
C LEU A 175 5.68 -17.20 4.31
N ILE A 176 5.53 -16.32 3.33
CA ILE A 176 5.68 -14.86 3.45
C ILE A 176 4.27 -14.30 3.59
N ASP A 177 3.92 -13.82 4.77
CA ASP A 177 2.57 -13.34 5.01
C ASP A 177 2.54 -11.80 4.96
N GLY A 178 1.86 -11.25 3.95
CA GLY A 178 1.75 -9.81 3.74
C GLY A 178 0.78 -9.09 4.70
N ARG A 179 0.10 -9.80 5.60
CA ARG A 179 -0.80 -9.18 6.58
C ARG A 179 0.01 -8.32 7.58
N PRO A 180 -0.44 -7.10 7.89
CA PRO A 180 0.40 -6.09 8.58
C PRO A 180 0.72 -6.38 10.06
N PHE A 181 0.20 -7.45 10.63
CA PHE A 181 0.49 -7.89 11.99
C PHE A 181 1.47 -9.08 12.08
N THR A 182 1.80 -9.70 10.96
CA THR A 182 2.83 -10.74 10.86
C THR A 182 4.24 -10.15 10.79
N SER A 183 5.27 -10.96 10.99
CA SER A 183 6.65 -10.49 10.95
C SER A 183 7.04 -9.96 9.56
N SER A 184 6.78 -10.74 8.50
CA SER A 184 7.07 -10.33 7.12
C SER A 184 6.20 -9.15 6.69
N GLY A 185 4.89 -9.18 7.02
CA GLY A 185 3.98 -8.09 6.70
C GLY A 185 4.35 -6.76 7.37
N LYS A 186 4.79 -6.77 8.63
CA LYS A 186 5.32 -5.57 9.32
C LYS A 186 6.55 -5.01 8.60
N SER A 187 7.48 -5.86 8.20
CA SER A 187 8.68 -5.44 7.48
C SER A 187 8.33 -4.80 6.13
N ILE A 188 7.47 -5.45 5.34
CA ILE A 188 7.01 -4.94 4.05
C ILE A 188 6.24 -3.63 4.23
N ALA A 189 5.34 -3.56 5.22
CA ALA A 189 4.56 -2.36 5.51
C ALA A 189 5.45 -1.19 5.93
N LEU A 190 6.52 -1.42 6.68
CA LEU A 190 7.48 -0.38 7.06
C LEU A 190 8.25 0.15 5.85
N LEU A 191 8.70 -0.72 4.96
CA LEU A 191 9.42 -0.34 3.75
C LEU A 191 8.56 0.53 2.82
N GLN A 192 7.30 0.11 2.55
CA GLN A 192 6.37 0.89 1.74
C GLN A 192 6.00 2.23 2.41
N ALA A 193 5.80 2.26 3.74
CA ALA A 193 5.43 3.48 4.46
C ALA A 193 6.57 4.52 4.46
N ASN A 194 7.82 4.10 4.51
CA ASN A 194 8.96 5.00 4.36
C ASN A 194 8.99 5.65 2.98
N GLU A 195 8.71 4.90 1.92
CA GLU A 195 8.63 5.45 0.57
C GLU A 195 7.44 6.41 0.42
N GLN A 196 6.28 6.04 0.96
CA GLN A 196 5.10 6.90 1.00
C GLN A 196 5.37 8.21 1.74
N PHE A 197 6.12 8.16 2.85
CA PHE A 197 6.51 9.35 3.60
C PHE A 197 7.38 10.30 2.74
N LYS A 198 8.35 9.78 1.98
CA LYS A 198 9.15 10.57 1.05
C LYS A 198 8.27 11.26 0.01
N ILE A 199 7.31 10.54 -0.57
CA ILE A 199 6.37 11.09 -1.55
C ILE A 199 5.54 12.22 -0.93
N TYR A 200 5.04 12.07 0.29
CA TYR A 200 4.28 13.09 1.01
C TYR A 200 5.13 14.33 1.34
N THR A 201 6.41 14.16 1.56
CA THR A 201 7.32 15.25 2.00
C THR A 201 8.17 15.85 0.89
N ASN A 202 8.23 15.21 -0.31
CA ASN A 202 8.87 15.78 -1.50
C ASN A 202 8.09 17.00 -2.00
N GLY A 203 8.37 18.18 -1.45
CA GLY A 203 7.66 19.42 -1.71
C GLY A 203 7.30 20.17 -0.43
N ILE A 204 7.67 19.64 0.72
CA ILE A 204 7.69 20.36 1.99
C ILE A 204 9.15 20.85 2.18
N SER A 205 9.53 21.89 1.47
CA SER A 205 10.72 22.72 1.75
C SER A 205 10.30 23.99 2.45
#